data_5800494323e62bef82a9cfc21ff2df1f
#
_entry.id   5800494323e62bef82a9cfc21ff2df1f
#
_cell.length_a   1.000
_cell.length_b   1.000
_cell.length_c   1.000
_cell.angle_alpha   90.00
_cell.angle_beta   90.00
_cell.angle_gamma   90.00
#
_symmetry.space_group_name_H-M   'P 1'
#
loop_
_entity.id
_entity.type
_entity.pdbx_description
1 polymer ?
#
loop_
_entity_poly.entity_id
_entity_poly.type
_entity_poly.pdbx_seq_one_letter_code
_entity_poly.pdbx_strand_id
1 'polypeptide(L)'
;MSTSTDADVALRLGRVRERVAAACAAADRSPASVLVIGVTKTHPPALAREAVAAGLMDLGENRVQELLAKMPRVDGARWHLVGRLQRNKAKDVVGRQVLVHSLDRPRLADALSRRAAELETLQRALVQVNVGDDPAKGGCTVDEARDLVAYARELPYLAVEGLMTIPPLPGPGGDPGASSRPHFARLRRLRDELREEFPEVVHLSMGMSADLEAAVAEGATMIRIGTAVFGPRGRGPWRPQED
;
A
#
# COMPACT_ATOMS: atom_id res chain seq x y z
N MET A 1 5.90 30.60 12.34
CA MET A 1 4.51 30.54 11.87
C MET A 1 4.27 29.17 11.24
N SER A 2 4.13 28.10 12.07
CA SER A 2 3.96 26.69 11.60
C SER A 2 2.80 25.96 12.27
N THR A 3 1.83 26.66 12.85
CA THR A 3 0.85 26.04 13.77
C THR A 3 -0.48 25.64 13.13
N SER A 4 -0.75 26.02 11.89
CA SER A 4 -2.05 25.72 11.23
C SER A 4 -2.08 24.38 10.51
N THR A 5 -0.94 23.89 9.98
CA THR A 5 -0.85 22.65 9.19
C THR A 5 -0.77 21.41 10.07
N ASP A 6 -0.01 21.46 11.17
CA ASP A 6 0.20 20.32 12.10
C ASP A 6 -1.12 19.90 12.76
N ALA A 7 -1.91 20.90 13.21
CA ALA A 7 -3.24 20.65 13.76
C ALA A 7 -4.19 20.03 12.74
N ASP A 8 -4.00 20.33 11.45
CA ASP A 8 -4.86 19.85 10.37
C ASP A 8 -4.58 18.38 10.02
N VAL A 9 -3.31 17.93 9.97
CA VAL A 9 -2.96 16.52 9.72
C VAL A 9 -3.41 15.64 10.88
N ALA A 10 -3.17 16.03 12.12
CA ALA A 10 -3.56 15.27 13.30
C ALA A 10 -5.10 15.14 13.39
N LEU A 11 -5.83 16.22 13.15
CA LEU A 11 -7.29 16.21 13.15
C LEU A 11 -7.87 15.30 12.05
N ARG A 12 -7.32 15.39 10.84
CA ARG A 12 -7.74 14.55 9.72
C ARG A 12 -7.43 13.07 9.96
N LEU A 13 -6.27 12.78 10.53
CA LEU A 13 -5.91 11.41 10.93
C LEU A 13 -6.86 10.88 12.00
N GLY A 14 -7.26 11.69 12.98
CA GLY A 14 -8.27 11.35 13.97
C GLY A 14 -9.58 10.91 13.32
N ARG A 15 -10.10 11.70 12.36
CA ARG A 15 -11.32 11.36 11.61
C ARG A 15 -11.18 10.05 10.79
N VAL A 16 -10.00 9.79 10.21
CA VAL A 16 -9.75 8.53 9.51
C VAL A 16 -9.77 7.35 10.50
N ARG A 17 -9.16 7.49 11.67
CA ARG A 17 -9.16 6.46 12.73
C ARG A 17 -10.59 6.17 13.24
N GLU A 18 -11.39 7.20 13.42
CA GLU A 18 -12.83 7.06 13.79
C GLU A 18 -13.61 6.28 12.72
N ARG A 19 -13.41 6.59 11.43
CA ARG A 19 -14.03 5.85 10.33
C ARG A 19 -13.60 4.38 10.31
N VAL A 20 -12.30 4.12 10.49
CA VAL A 20 -11.78 2.75 10.57
C VAL A 20 -12.38 2.00 11.76
N ALA A 21 -12.45 2.64 12.93
CA ALA A 21 -13.04 2.04 14.11
C ALA A 21 -14.53 1.69 13.92
N ALA A 22 -15.29 2.61 13.34
CA ALA A 22 -16.71 2.39 13.02
C ALA A 22 -16.91 1.24 12.00
N ALA A 23 -16.08 1.23 10.93
CA ALA A 23 -16.11 0.16 9.92
C ALA A 23 -15.72 -1.20 10.51
N CYS A 24 -14.73 -1.24 11.40
CA CYS A 24 -14.33 -2.46 12.11
C CYS A 24 -15.44 -2.96 13.05
N ALA A 25 -16.06 -2.07 13.82
CA ALA A 25 -17.19 -2.42 14.68
C ALA A 25 -18.37 -3.01 13.89
N ALA A 26 -18.69 -2.41 12.72
CA ALA A 26 -19.75 -2.92 11.83
C ALA A 26 -19.41 -4.29 11.20
N ALA A 27 -18.13 -4.67 11.16
CA ALA A 27 -17.63 -5.92 10.59
C ALA A 27 -17.19 -6.94 11.66
N ASP A 28 -17.49 -6.71 12.93
CA ASP A 28 -17.06 -7.52 14.08
C ASP A 28 -15.54 -7.75 14.11
N ARG A 29 -14.77 -6.67 13.87
CA ARG A 29 -13.30 -6.70 13.80
C ARG A 29 -12.67 -5.73 14.79
N SER A 30 -11.47 -6.06 15.27
CA SER A 30 -10.67 -5.11 16.03
C SER A 30 -10.06 -4.03 15.10
N PRO A 31 -10.11 -2.73 15.46
CA PRO A 31 -9.40 -1.68 14.74
C PRO A 31 -7.89 -1.93 14.62
N ALA A 32 -7.28 -2.62 15.58
CA ALA A 32 -5.87 -3.01 15.55
C ALA A 32 -5.54 -4.03 14.42
N SER A 33 -6.56 -4.68 13.82
CA SER A 33 -6.38 -5.58 12.68
C SER A 33 -6.18 -4.84 11.35
N VAL A 34 -6.29 -3.51 11.32
CA VAL A 34 -6.22 -2.69 10.11
C VAL A 34 -5.11 -1.65 10.23
N LEU A 35 -4.04 -1.84 9.46
CA LEU A 35 -2.96 -0.89 9.35
C LEU A 35 -3.37 0.27 8.43
N VAL A 36 -3.24 1.51 8.91
CA VAL A 36 -3.44 2.71 8.10
C VAL A 36 -2.09 3.15 7.52
N ILE A 37 -1.97 3.16 6.20
CA ILE A 37 -0.79 3.64 5.48
C ILE A 37 -1.10 5.03 4.93
N GLY A 38 -0.34 6.05 5.37
CA GLY A 38 -0.45 7.42 4.89
C GLY A 38 0.28 7.60 3.56
N VAL A 39 -0.45 7.78 2.46
CA VAL A 39 0.16 7.93 1.12
C VAL A 39 0.52 9.38 0.86
N THR A 40 1.83 9.68 0.97
CA THR A 40 2.39 11.05 0.93
C THR A 40 2.82 11.53 -0.46
N LYS A 41 2.43 10.79 -1.53
CA LYS A 41 2.78 11.18 -2.91
C LYS A 41 2.42 12.63 -3.20
N THR A 42 3.31 13.35 -3.89
CA THR A 42 3.21 14.78 -4.24
C THR A 42 3.27 15.78 -3.08
N HIS A 43 3.27 15.33 -1.83
CA HIS A 43 3.39 16.19 -0.66
C HIS A 43 4.87 16.30 -0.20
N PRO A 44 5.26 17.42 0.44
CA PRO A 44 6.61 17.60 0.94
C PRO A 44 6.89 16.72 2.18
N PRO A 45 8.17 16.47 2.52
CA PRO A 45 8.56 15.69 3.71
C PRO A 45 8.03 16.29 5.03
N ALA A 46 7.77 17.58 5.09
CA ALA A 46 7.21 18.25 6.27
C ALA A 46 5.88 17.62 6.68
N LEU A 47 4.93 17.46 5.74
CA LEU A 47 3.64 16.81 6.03
C LEU A 47 3.80 15.33 6.43
N ALA A 48 4.79 14.65 5.89
CA ALA A 48 5.10 13.27 6.31
C ALA A 48 5.60 13.23 7.77
N ARG A 49 6.46 14.19 8.19
CA ARG A 49 6.89 14.31 9.60
C ARG A 49 5.73 14.65 10.53
N GLU A 50 4.84 15.55 10.14
CA GLU A 50 3.62 15.87 10.89
C GLU A 50 2.75 14.62 11.13
N ALA A 51 2.58 13.78 10.09
CA ALA A 51 1.85 12.53 10.20
C ALA A 51 2.53 11.55 11.18
N VAL A 52 3.86 11.40 11.11
CA VAL A 52 4.63 10.58 12.07
C VAL A 52 4.49 11.12 13.50
N ALA A 53 4.60 12.44 13.70
CA ALA A 53 4.40 13.08 15.00
C ALA A 53 2.97 12.86 15.56
N ALA A 54 1.96 12.75 14.67
CA ALA A 54 0.59 12.39 15.03
C ALA A 54 0.39 10.86 15.21
N GLY A 55 1.46 10.06 15.15
CA GLY A 55 1.43 8.62 15.35
C GLY A 55 1.02 7.80 14.12
N LEU A 56 1.15 8.34 12.91
CA LEU A 56 1.00 7.60 11.65
C LEU A 56 2.39 7.18 11.15
N MET A 57 2.85 6.02 11.63
CA MET A 57 4.21 5.56 11.37
C MET A 57 4.39 4.94 9.99
N ASP A 58 3.32 4.41 9.38
CA ASP A 58 3.37 3.73 8.08
C ASP A 58 3.06 4.72 6.95
N LEU A 59 4.08 4.98 6.13
CA LEU A 59 3.99 5.94 5.04
C LEU A 59 4.20 5.26 3.68
N GLY A 60 3.39 5.66 2.70
CA GLY A 60 3.41 5.08 1.37
C GLY A 60 3.79 6.07 0.27
N GLU A 61 4.59 5.62 -0.68
CA GLU A 61 4.95 6.37 -1.89
C GLU A 61 4.59 5.62 -3.16
N ASN A 62 4.27 6.39 -4.20
CA ASN A 62 4.00 5.82 -5.52
C ASN A 62 5.25 5.74 -6.41
N ARG A 63 6.27 6.54 -6.13
CA ARG A 63 7.47 6.67 -6.95
C ARG A 63 8.73 6.44 -6.12
N VAL A 64 9.64 5.63 -6.65
CA VAL A 64 10.92 5.33 -5.99
C VAL A 64 11.72 6.62 -5.71
N GLN A 65 11.70 7.58 -6.63
CA GLN A 65 12.41 8.84 -6.45
C GLN A 65 11.88 9.67 -5.28
N GLU A 66 10.55 9.75 -5.11
CA GLU A 66 9.95 10.46 -3.97
C GLU A 66 10.24 9.72 -2.66
N LEU A 67 10.15 8.38 -2.67
CA LEU A 67 10.50 7.53 -1.54
C LEU A 67 11.94 7.81 -1.06
N LEU A 68 12.92 7.69 -1.96
CA LEU A 68 14.34 7.87 -1.64
C LEU A 68 14.66 9.28 -1.16
N ALA A 69 13.99 10.28 -1.71
CA ALA A 69 14.19 11.66 -1.32
C ALA A 69 13.58 12.00 0.06
N LYS A 70 12.51 11.29 0.46
CA LYS A 70 11.82 11.53 1.74
C LYS A 70 12.36 10.69 2.90
N MET A 71 12.77 9.45 2.64
CA MET A 71 13.27 8.54 3.69
C MET A 71 14.30 9.20 4.64
N PRO A 72 15.37 9.86 4.14
CA PRO A 72 16.38 10.48 5.01
C PRO A 72 15.90 11.75 5.72
N ARG A 73 14.69 12.21 5.42
CA ARG A 73 14.11 13.45 5.96
C ARG A 73 12.94 13.21 6.93
N VAL A 74 12.55 11.94 7.13
CA VAL A 74 11.38 11.56 7.96
C VAL A 74 11.76 10.37 8.82
N ASP A 75 12.29 10.68 10.00
CA ASP A 75 12.71 9.68 10.96
C ASP A 75 11.52 8.91 11.55
N GLY A 76 11.74 7.65 11.93
CA GLY A 76 10.76 6.79 12.59
C GLY A 76 9.65 6.25 11.68
N ALA A 77 9.61 6.61 10.40
CA ALA A 77 8.62 6.08 9.46
C ALA A 77 8.97 4.67 8.98
N ARG A 78 7.96 3.81 8.86
CA ARG A 78 8.00 2.55 8.11
C ARG A 78 7.50 2.81 6.69
N TRP A 79 8.32 2.46 5.70
CA TRP A 79 8.01 2.86 4.33
C TRP A 79 7.41 1.75 3.49
N HIS A 80 6.44 2.12 2.67
CA HIS A 80 5.74 1.27 1.71
C HIS A 80 5.86 1.85 0.30
N LEU A 81 6.22 1.03 -0.67
CA LEU A 81 6.11 1.38 -2.08
C LEU A 81 4.79 0.82 -2.63
N VAL A 82 3.79 1.69 -2.76
CA VAL A 82 2.44 1.30 -3.19
C VAL A 82 2.20 1.49 -4.68
N GLY A 83 3.08 2.21 -5.37
CA GLY A 83 3.03 2.37 -6.82
C GLY A 83 3.86 1.30 -7.54
N ARG A 84 3.66 1.20 -8.87
CA ARG A 84 4.32 0.20 -9.70
C ARG A 84 5.84 0.32 -9.65
N LEU A 85 6.51 -0.78 -9.32
CA LEU A 85 7.97 -0.86 -9.30
C LEU A 85 8.50 -1.34 -10.65
N GLN A 86 9.33 -0.51 -11.28
CA GLN A 86 10.10 -0.92 -12.46
C GLN A 86 11.26 -1.82 -12.05
N ARG A 87 11.52 -2.89 -12.83
CA ARG A 87 12.57 -3.88 -12.53
C ARG A 87 13.96 -3.23 -12.32
N ASN A 88 14.33 -2.26 -13.14
CA ASN A 88 15.63 -1.55 -13.03
C ASN A 88 15.73 -0.69 -11.76
N LYS A 89 14.62 -0.42 -11.06
CA LYS A 89 14.55 0.33 -9.80
C LYS A 89 14.52 -0.56 -8.56
N ALA A 90 14.44 -1.88 -8.71
CA ALA A 90 14.49 -2.82 -7.59
C ALA A 90 15.72 -2.60 -6.71
N LYS A 91 16.89 -2.39 -7.31
CA LYS A 91 18.16 -2.11 -6.63
C LYS A 91 18.13 -0.87 -5.72
N ASP A 92 17.25 0.09 -6.02
CA ASP A 92 17.13 1.35 -5.28
C ASP A 92 16.23 1.20 -4.05
N VAL A 93 15.43 0.12 -3.98
CA VAL A 93 14.44 -0.13 -2.91
C VAL A 93 14.90 -1.21 -1.94
N VAL A 94 15.49 -2.30 -2.45
CA VAL A 94 15.96 -3.44 -1.65
C VAL A 94 17.06 -3.00 -0.67
N GLY A 95 17.01 -3.54 0.56
CA GLY A 95 17.92 -3.20 1.66
C GLY A 95 17.49 -1.98 2.47
N ARG A 96 16.34 -1.37 2.17
CA ARG A 96 15.82 -0.19 2.88
C ARG A 96 14.60 -0.48 3.76
N GLN A 97 14.31 -1.74 4.03
CA GLN A 97 13.15 -2.18 4.83
C GLN A 97 11.79 -1.68 4.30
N VAL A 98 11.68 -1.50 2.99
CA VAL A 98 10.45 -1.05 2.31
C VAL A 98 9.58 -2.26 1.98
N LEU A 99 8.30 -2.25 2.39
CA LEU A 99 7.31 -3.21 1.89
C LEU A 99 6.88 -2.82 0.47
N VAL A 100 7.12 -3.69 -0.50
CA VAL A 100 6.72 -3.49 -1.90
C VAL A 100 5.34 -4.07 -2.12
N HIS A 101 4.34 -3.23 -2.48
CA HIS A 101 2.95 -3.68 -2.70
C HIS A 101 2.64 -4.08 -4.16
N SER A 102 3.60 -3.95 -5.05
CA SER A 102 3.37 -4.02 -6.49
C SER A 102 4.17 -5.11 -7.20
N LEU A 103 4.37 -6.27 -6.55
CA LEU A 103 4.92 -7.44 -7.21
C LEU A 103 3.87 -8.00 -8.18
N ASP A 104 4.10 -7.87 -9.48
CA ASP A 104 3.11 -8.18 -10.52
C ASP A 104 3.59 -9.19 -11.58
N ARG A 105 4.83 -9.71 -11.50
CA ARG A 105 5.42 -10.61 -12.49
C ARG A 105 6.70 -11.29 -12.01
N PRO A 106 7.05 -12.49 -12.54
CA PRO A 106 8.24 -13.24 -12.14
C PRO A 106 9.56 -12.45 -12.29
N ARG A 107 9.74 -11.74 -13.41
CA ARG A 107 10.95 -10.94 -13.67
C ARG A 107 11.21 -9.83 -12.63
N LEU A 108 10.17 -9.36 -11.94
CA LEU A 108 10.33 -8.42 -10.83
C LEU A 108 10.71 -9.17 -9.55
N ALA A 109 10.11 -10.34 -9.29
CA ALA A 109 10.48 -11.22 -8.19
C ALA A 109 11.97 -11.58 -8.24
N ASP A 110 12.47 -12.00 -9.42
CA ASP A 110 13.89 -12.30 -9.65
C ASP A 110 14.80 -11.11 -9.30
N ALA A 111 14.40 -9.91 -9.74
CA ALA A 111 15.21 -8.71 -9.51
C ALA A 111 15.26 -8.33 -8.03
N LEU A 112 14.15 -8.49 -7.31
CA LEU A 112 14.06 -8.26 -5.87
C LEU A 112 14.88 -9.29 -5.09
N SER A 113 14.68 -10.58 -5.36
CA SER A 113 15.38 -11.68 -4.70
C SER A 113 16.89 -11.61 -4.91
N ARG A 114 17.34 -11.46 -6.16
CA ARG A 114 18.78 -11.36 -6.47
C ARG A 114 19.43 -10.20 -5.72
N ARG A 115 18.79 -9.02 -5.72
CA ARG A 115 19.34 -7.87 -5.00
C ARG A 115 19.30 -8.06 -3.49
N ALA A 116 18.28 -8.72 -2.97
CA ALA A 116 18.16 -9.04 -1.56
C ALA A 116 19.24 -10.04 -1.10
N ALA A 117 19.53 -11.04 -1.94
CA ALA A 117 20.63 -11.99 -1.72
C ALA A 117 22.01 -11.31 -1.73
N GLU A 118 22.27 -10.38 -2.67
CA GLU A 118 23.51 -9.60 -2.70
C GLU A 118 23.74 -8.77 -1.42
N LEU A 119 22.67 -8.37 -0.74
CA LEU A 119 22.72 -7.58 0.49
C LEU A 119 22.46 -8.40 1.76
N GLU A 120 22.28 -9.71 1.63
CA GLU A 120 21.92 -10.62 2.73
C GLU A 120 20.75 -10.13 3.57
N THR A 121 19.71 -9.59 2.89
CA THR A 121 18.55 -8.96 3.54
C THR A 121 17.25 -9.55 3.00
N LEU A 122 16.21 -9.65 3.84
CA LEU A 122 14.89 -10.10 3.42
C LEU A 122 14.11 -8.95 2.78
N GLN A 123 13.67 -9.13 1.53
CA GLN A 123 12.75 -8.22 0.87
C GLN A 123 11.31 -8.72 1.04
N ARG A 124 10.47 -7.90 1.65
CA ARG A 124 9.04 -8.17 1.84
C ARG A 124 8.22 -7.59 0.68
N ALA A 125 7.24 -8.35 0.19
CA ALA A 125 6.38 -7.92 -0.91
C ALA A 125 4.94 -8.42 -0.77
N LEU A 126 4.01 -7.71 -1.42
CA LEU A 126 2.65 -8.17 -1.68
C LEU A 126 2.48 -8.33 -3.19
N VAL A 127 1.78 -9.39 -3.60
CA VAL A 127 1.44 -9.59 -5.01
C VAL A 127 0.30 -8.66 -5.39
N GLN A 128 0.51 -7.83 -6.40
CA GLN A 128 -0.53 -6.97 -6.96
C GLN A 128 -1.38 -7.74 -7.95
N VAL A 129 -2.69 -7.82 -7.70
CA VAL A 129 -3.67 -8.53 -8.51
C VAL A 129 -4.64 -7.55 -9.15
N ASN A 130 -4.85 -7.67 -10.44
CA ASN A 130 -5.85 -6.93 -11.22
C ASN A 130 -7.21 -7.64 -11.14
N VAL A 131 -7.92 -7.46 -10.05
CA VAL A 131 -9.20 -8.14 -9.79
C VAL A 131 -10.37 -7.61 -10.61
N GLY A 132 -10.20 -6.48 -11.28
CA GLY A 132 -11.23 -5.84 -12.11
C GLY A 132 -11.04 -6.06 -13.60
N ASP A 133 -10.00 -6.81 -13.98
CA ASP A 133 -9.61 -7.05 -15.37
C ASP A 133 -9.48 -5.74 -16.20
N ASP A 134 -9.13 -4.63 -15.50
CA ASP A 134 -8.95 -3.29 -16.08
C ASP A 134 -7.54 -3.18 -16.69
N PRO A 135 -7.39 -3.09 -18.03
CA PRO A 135 -6.08 -3.01 -18.67
C PRO A 135 -5.29 -1.74 -18.31
N ALA A 136 -5.95 -0.71 -17.77
CA ALA A 136 -5.30 0.51 -17.29
C ALA A 136 -4.65 0.32 -15.91
N LYS A 137 -4.96 -0.76 -15.20
CA LYS A 137 -4.41 -1.09 -13.89
C LYS A 137 -3.27 -2.09 -14.03
N GLY A 138 -2.25 -1.94 -13.19
CA GLY A 138 -1.19 -2.94 -13.06
C GLY A 138 -1.65 -4.12 -12.19
N GLY A 139 -0.85 -5.17 -12.20
CA GLY A 139 -1.09 -6.40 -11.45
C GLY A 139 -1.11 -7.60 -12.40
N CYS A 140 -0.84 -8.78 -11.87
CA CYS A 140 -1.12 -10.04 -12.56
C CYS A 140 -2.64 -10.29 -12.58
N THR A 141 -3.11 -11.18 -13.43
CA THR A 141 -4.49 -11.66 -13.39
C THR A 141 -4.74 -12.49 -12.13
N VAL A 142 -6.00 -12.74 -11.82
CA VAL A 142 -6.37 -13.61 -10.68
C VAL A 142 -5.82 -15.04 -10.89
N ASP A 143 -5.87 -15.55 -12.11
CA ASP A 143 -5.40 -16.88 -12.47
C ASP A 143 -3.87 -17.01 -12.38
N GLU A 144 -3.12 -15.95 -12.72
CA GLU A 144 -1.66 -15.91 -12.60
C GLU A 144 -1.18 -15.73 -11.15
N ALA A 145 -2.04 -15.29 -10.23
CA ALA A 145 -1.62 -14.89 -8.88
C ALA A 145 -1.07 -16.08 -8.08
N ARG A 146 -1.68 -17.28 -8.19
CA ARG A 146 -1.20 -18.49 -7.51
C ARG A 146 0.20 -18.87 -8.00
N ASP A 147 0.40 -18.91 -9.31
CA ASP A 147 1.69 -19.26 -9.90
C ASP A 147 2.78 -18.25 -9.53
N LEU A 148 2.43 -16.96 -9.47
CA LEU A 148 3.37 -15.93 -9.07
C LEU A 148 3.73 -16.03 -7.57
N VAL A 149 2.78 -16.34 -6.69
CA VAL A 149 3.05 -16.56 -5.26
C VAL A 149 3.95 -17.81 -5.09
N ALA A 150 3.59 -18.93 -5.71
CA ALA A 150 4.37 -20.16 -5.67
C ALA A 150 5.80 -19.94 -6.19
N TYR A 151 5.95 -19.27 -7.33
CA TYR A 151 7.25 -18.94 -7.90
C TYR A 151 8.08 -18.05 -6.97
N ALA A 152 7.48 -16.98 -6.44
CA ALA A 152 8.20 -16.02 -5.59
C ALA A 152 8.63 -16.62 -4.25
N ARG A 153 7.87 -17.58 -3.71
CA ARG A 153 8.20 -18.29 -2.47
C ARG A 153 9.49 -19.12 -2.57
N GLU A 154 9.75 -19.69 -3.75
CA GLU A 154 10.98 -20.49 -3.99
C GLU A 154 12.24 -19.60 -4.13
N LEU A 155 12.07 -18.29 -4.28
CA LEU A 155 13.19 -17.37 -4.42
C LEU A 155 13.80 -17.02 -3.06
N PRO A 156 15.15 -17.11 -2.91
CA PRO A 156 15.80 -16.76 -1.65
C PRO A 156 15.65 -15.27 -1.33
N TYR A 157 15.59 -14.96 -0.05
CA TYR A 157 15.51 -13.57 0.46
C TYR A 157 14.32 -12.76 -0.06
N LEU A 158 13.24 -13.40 -0.53
CA LEU A 158 11.99 -12.75 -0.89
C LEU A 158 10.84 -13.37 -0.08
N ALA A 159 10.08 -12.53 0.63
CA ALA A 159 8.89 -12.95 1.37
C ALA A 159 7.64 -12.33 0.75
N VAL A 160 6.70 -13.17 0.32
CA VAL A 160 5.35 -12.74 -0.12
C VAL A 160 4.41 -12.88 1.06
N GLU A 161 3.91 -11.75 1.57
CA GLU A 161 3.12 -11.70 2.81
C GLU A 161 1.63 -11.47 2.57
N GLY A 162 1.21 -11.33 1.32
CA GLY A 162 -0.19 -11.05 1.01
C GLY A 162 -0.42 -10.54 -0.40
N LEU A 163 -1.62 -10.02 -0.59
CA LEU A 163 -2.10 -9.49 -1.88
C LEU A 163 -2.42 -8.00 -1.79
N MET A 164 -2.35 -7.32 -2.94
CA MET A 164 -2.76 -5.92 -3.09
C MET A 164 -3.63 -5.75 -4.32
N THR A 165 -4.62 -4.86 -4.25
CA THR A 165 -5.36 -4.42 -5.43
C THR A 165 -5.71 -2.94 -5.42
N ILE A 166 -5.95 -2.41 -6.62
CA ILE A 166 -6.54 -1.09 -6.88
C ILE A 166 -7.73 -1.33 -7.81
N PRO A 167 -8.97 -1.30 -7.30
CA PRO A 167 -10.15 -1.57 -8.12
C PRO A 167 -10.34 -0.52 -9.22
N PRO A 168 -11.13 -0.81 -10.25
CA PRO A 168 -11.57 0.20 -11.21
C PRO A 168 -12.26 1.37 -10.51
N LEU A 169 -12.16 2.55 -11.10
CA LEU A 169 -12.91 3.70 -10.61
C LEU A 169 -14.40 3.50 -10.89
N PRO A 170 -15.30 3.97 -10.00
CA PRO A 170 -16.72 3.94 -10.27
C PRO A 170 -17.04 4.78 -11.51
N GLY A 171 -18.07 4.40 -12.23
CA GLY A 171 -18.63 5.22 -13.31
C GLY A 171 -19.15 6.58 -12.79
N PRO A 172 -19.49 7.49 -13.67
CA PRO A 172 -20.03 8.81 -13.28
C PRO A 172 -21.23 8.66 -12.32
N GLY A 173 -21.16 9.33 -11.17
CA GLY A 173 -22.21 9.27 -10.14
C GLY A 173 -22.29 7.97 -9.32
N GLY A 174 -21.40 7.01 -9.57
CA GLY A 174 -21.35 5.75 -8.82
C GLY A 174 -20.77 5.93 -7.41
N ASP A 175 -21.28 5.13 -6.46
CA ASP A 175 -20.73 5.04 -5.11
C ASP A 175 -19.40 4.26 -5.16
N PRO A 176 -18.27 4.84 -4.72
CA PRO A 176 -16.98 4.17 -4.69
C PRO A 176 -16.99 2.89 -3.86
N GLY A 177 -17.63 2.90 -2.70
CA GLY A 177 -17.70 1.76 -1.79
C GLY A 177 -18.47 0.59 -2.41
N ALA A 178 -19.66 0.85 -2.94
CA ALA A 178 -20.48 -0.15 -3.61
C ALA A 178 -19.78 -0.74 -4.86
N SER A 179 -19.12 0.13 -5.63
CA SER A 179 -18.39 -0.29 -6.85
C SER A 179 -17.13 -1.13 -6.53
N SER A 180 -16.41 -0.80 -5.47
CA SER A 180 -15.15 -1.48 -5.10
C SER A 180 -15.39 -2.80 -4.35
N ARG A 181 -16.50 -2.94 -3.64
CA ARG A 181 -16.77 -4.07 -2.74
C ARG A 181 -16.69 -5.45 -3.41
N PRO A 182 -17.27 -5.69 -4.62
CA PRO A 182 -17.14 -6.99 -5.31
C PRO A 182 -15.68 -7.34 -5.62
N HIS A 183 -14.85 -6.35 -5.96
CA HIS A 183 -13.43 -6.53 -6.23
C HIS A 183 -12.65 -6.87 -4.96
N PHE A 184 -12.96 -6.22 -3.84
CA PHE A 184 -12.35 -6.55 -2.55
C PHE A 184 -12.74 -7.96 -2.08
N ALA A 185 -14.01 -8.35 -2.25
CA ALA A 185 -14.47 -9.70 -1.96
C ALA A 185 -13.77 -10.76 -2.84
N ARG A 186 -13.50 -10.45 -4.13
CA ARG A 186 -12.74 -11.33 -5.03
C ARG A 186 -11.29 -11.50 -4.55
N LEU A 187 -10.62 -10.41 -4.14
CA LEU A 187 -9.27 -10.48 -3.60
C LEU A 187 -9.21 -11.26 -2.28
N ARG A 188 -10.20 -11.07 -1.39
CA ARG A 188 -10.29 -11.81 -0.13
C ARG A 188 -10.41 -13.30 -0.37
N ARG A 189 -11.32 -13.73 -1.25
CA ARG A 189 -11.47 -15.16 -1.60
C ARG A 189 -10.17 -15.75 -2.13
N LEU A 190 -9.51 -15.06 -3.07
CA LEU A 190 -8.22 -15.50 -3.59
C LEU A 190 -7.17 -15.65 -2.48
N ARG A 191 -7.08 -14.69 -1.54
CA ARG A 191 -6.18 -14.80 -0.40
C ARG A 191 -6.51 -15.99 0.49
N ASP A 192 -7.81 -16.22 0.76
CA ASP A 192 -8.25 -17.32 1.62
C ASP A 192 -7.91 -18.69 0.99
N GLU A 193 -8.11 -18.85 -0.31
CA GLU A 193 -7.69 -20.02 -1.10
C GLU A 193 -6.18 -20.20 -1.10
N LEU A 194 -5.40 -19.13 -1.29
CA LEU A 194 -3.94 -19.20 -1.27
C LEU A 194 -3.39 -19.58 0.10
N ARG A 195 -4.02 -19.17 1.18
CA ARG A 195 -3.57 -19.48 2.54
C ARG A 195 -3.67 -20.95 2.92
N GLU A 196 -4.45 -21.75 2.21
CA GLU A 196 -4.48 -23.20 2.41
C GLU A 196 -3.13 -23.84 2.06
N GLU A 197 -2.42 -23.28 1.08
CA GLU A 197 -1.11 -23.76 0.60
C GLU A 197 0.05 -22.86 1.09
N PHE A 198 -0.18 -21.56 1.22
CA PHE A 198 0.79 -20.52 1.57
C PHE A 198 0.31 -19.73 2.81
N PRO A 199 0.44 -20.30 4.03
CA PRO A 199 -0.12 -19.71 5.26
C PRO A 199 0.45 -18.32 5.60
N GLU A 200 1.60 -17.96 5.04
CA GLU A 200 2.23 -16.65 5.16
C GLU A 200 1.52 -15.53 4.38
N VAL A 201 0.67 -15.84 3.40
CA VAL A 201 -0.09 -14.88 2.58
C VAL A 201 -1.29 -14.37 3.37
N VAL A 202 -1.06 -13.53 4.37
CA VAL A 202 -2.09 -13.07 5.32
C VAL A 202 -2.67 -11.70 4.99
N HIS A 203 -1.89 -10.83 4.36
CA HIS A 203 -2.26 -9.43 4.18
C HIS A 203 -3.13 -9.16 2.97
N LEU A 204 -4.08 -8.23 3.15
CA LEU A 204 -4.88 -7.64 2.07
C LEU A 204 -4.69 -6.12 2.10
N SER A 205 -3.87 -5.62 1.15
CA SER A 205 -3.70 -4.18 0.93
C SER A 205 -4.72 -3.71 -0.09
N MET A 206 -5.83 -3.15 0.40
CA MET A 206 -6.94 -2.66 -0.42
C MET A 206 -7.72 -1.60 0.34
N GLY A 207 -8.41 -0.71 -0.38
CA GLY A 207 -9.15 0.41 0.19
C GLY A 207 -8.33 1.70 0.27
N MET A 208 -9.00 2.78 -0.07
CA MET A 208 -8.52 4.16 -0.08
C MET A 208 -9.52 5.08 0.63
N SER A 209 -9.30 6.40 0.57
CA SER A 209 -10.13 7.38 1.28
C SER A 209 -11.64 7.29 0.98
N ALA A 210 -12.01 6.85 -0.23
CA ALA A 210 -13.40 6.84 -0.70
C ALA A 210 -14.12 5.49 -0.50
N ASP A 211 -13.39 4.39 -0.23
CA ASP A 211 -13.93 3.03 -0.19
C ASP A 211 -13.38 2.20 1.00
N LEU A 212 -12.80 2.88 2.01
CA LEU A 212 -12.18 2.20 3.16
C LEU A 212 -13.16 1.35 3.95
N GLU A 213 -14.42 1.78 4.10
CA GLU A 213 -15.45 1.03 4.82
C GLU A 213 -15.75 -0.31 4.12
N ALA A 214 -15.89 -0.28 2.81
CA ALA A 214 -16.09 -1.48 2.00
C ALA A 214 -14.87 -2.41 2.08
N ALA A 215 -13.65 -1.86 2.04
CA ALA A 215 -12.43 -2.63 2.18
C ALA A 215 -12.29 -3.29 3.56
N VAL A 216 -12.60 -2.56 4.64
CA VAL A 216 -12.60 -3.11 6.00
C VAL A 216 -13.63 -4.22 6.15
N ALA A 217 -14.86 -4.04 5.64
CA ALA A 217 -15.90 -5.05 5.64
C ALA A 217 -15.48 -6.33 4.89
N GLU A 218 -14.69 -6.20 3.81
CA GLU A 218 -14.15 -7.33 3.05
C GLU A 218 -12.77 -7.82 3.55
N GLY A 219 -12.37 -7.46 4.77
CA GLY A 219 -11.21 -8.06 5.43
C GLY A 219 -9.87 -7.38 5.13
N ALA A 220 -9.83 -6.14 4.64
CA ALA A 220 -8.58 -5.39 4.50
C ALA A 220 -7.75 -5.42 5.79
N THR A 221 -6.46 -5.71 5.68
CA THR A 221 -5.49 -5.60 6.77
C THR A 221 -4.61 -4.36 6.65
N MET A 222 -4.59 -3.76 5.46
CA MET A 222 -3.88 -2.52 5.15
C MET A 222 -4.77 -1.65 4.27
N ILE A 223 -4.98 -0.39 4.67
CA ILE A 223 -5.66 0.63 3.87
C ILE A 223 -4.69 1.77 3.53
N ARG A 224 -4.85 2.38 2.35
CA ARG A 224 -3.92 3.38 1.81
C ARG A 224 -4.60 4.73 1.69
N ILE A 225 -4.38 5.60 2.65
CA ILE A 225 -5.09 6.86 2.79
C ILE A 225 -4.19 8.04 2.41
N GLY A 226 -4.58 8.79 1.37
CA GLY A 226 -3.89 9.99 0.93
C GLY A 226 -4.67 11.25 1.29
N THR A 227 -5.60 11.64 0.44
CA THR A 227 -6.32 12.92 0.50
C THR A 227 -7.07 13.15 1.82
N ALA A 228 -7.57 12.10 2.46
CA ALA A 228 -8.28 12.24 3.73
C ALA A 228 -7.36 12.61 4.91
N VAL A 229 -6.04 12.38 4.80
CA VAL A 229 -5.04 12.79 5.82
C VAL A 229 -4.28 14.03 5.37
N PHE A 230 -3.76 14.04 4.13
CA PHE A 230 -2.84 15.08 3.67
C PHE A 230 -3.52 16.22 2.90
N GLY A 231 -4.83 16.10 2.63
CA GLY A 231 -5.56 17.10 1.85
C GLY A 231 -5.39 16.93 0.34
N PRO A 232 -5.80 17.93 -0.45
CA PRO A 232 -5.73 17.90 -1.90
C PRO A 232 -4.27 17.85 -2.36
N ARG A 233 -4.04 17.16 -3.47
CA ARG A 233 -2.69 16.97 -4.05
C ARG A 233 -2.16 18.28 -4.62
N GLY A 234 -0.84 18.52 -4.45
CA GLY A 234 -0.13 19.54 -5.19
C GLY A 234 -0.10 19.26 -6.70
N ARG A 235 0.22 20.28 -7.49
CA ARG A 235 0.36 20.16 -8.95
C ARG A 235 1.67 19.46 -9.29
N GLY A 236 1.63 18.19 -9.64
CA GLY A 236 2.77 17.36 -10.04
C GLY A 236 3.50 16.64 -8.90
N PRO A 237 4.54 15.84 -9.22
CA PRO A 237 5.35 15.14 -8.21
C PRO A 237 6.18 16.14 -7.40
N TRP A 238 6.27 15.86 -6.09
CA TRP A 238 7.21 16.60 -5.26
C TRP A 238 8.65 16.31 -5.72
N ARG A 239 9.48 17.34 -5.79
CA ARG A 239 10.92 17.24 -6.06
C ARG A 239 11.67 17.95 -4.95
N PRO A 240 12.85 17.43 -4.52
CA PRO A 240 13.76 18.21 -3.70
C PRO A 240 14.03 19.56 -4.40
N GLN A 241 13.91 20.65 -3.67
CA GLN A 241 14.49 21.91 -4.12
C GLN A 241 16.01 21.71 -4.03
N GLU A 242 16.71 21.98 -5.10
CA GLU A 242 18.18 22.11 -5.08
C GLU A 242 18.46 23.37 -4.24
N ASP A 243 19.10 23.17 -3.07
CA ASP A 243 19.59 24.24 -2.21
C ASP A 243 20.80 24.93 -2.86
#